data_f66bfa579e90b434d08ae16b7df4a441
#
_entry.id   f66bfa579e90b434d08ae16b7df4a441
#
_cell.length_a   1.000
_cell.length_b   1.000
_cell.length_c   1.000
_cell.angle_alpha   90.00
_cell.angle_beta   90.00
_cell.angle_gamma   90.00
#
_symmetry.space_group_name_H-M   'P 1'
#
loop_
_entity.id
_entity.type
_entity.pdbx_description
1 polymer ?
#
loop_
_entity_poly.entity_id
_entity_poly.type
_entity_poly.pdbx_seq_one_letter_code
_entity_poly.pdbx_strand_id
1 'polypeptide(L)'
;MNETIVNETIEMVDKFLSLVTIDLADDLDRQLAAAYIFGMLNGKAQKDSIDPENIQALMIRIGIEKLQYAPEVAFEMTQFVINATDKEFHPTVHAII
;
A
#
# COMPACT_ATOMS: atom_id res chain seq x y z
N MET A 1 8.45 14.30 -4.75
CA MET A 1 7.84 14.16 -3.42
C MET A 1 8.88 14.50 -2.36
N ASN A 2 8.45 15.17 -1.30
CA ASN A 2 9.33 15.60 -0.23
C ASN A 2 9.85 14.40 0.58
N GLU A 3 11.15 14.39 0.88
CA GLU A 3 11.77 13.31 1.64
C GLU A 3 11.15 13.13 3.03
N THR A 4 10.76 14.22 3.67
CA THR A 4 10.09 14.17 4.97
C THR A 4 8.78 13.37 4.88
N ILE A 5 7.99 13.61 3.83
CA ILE A 5 6.73 12.89 3.63
C ILE A 5 6.99 11.41 3.36
N VAL A 6 8.02 11.09 2.59
CA VAL A 6 8.41 9.69 2.35
C VAL A 6 8.76 9.00 3.67
N ASN A 7 9.59 9.64 4.48
CA ASN A 7 10.01 9.07 5.76
C ASN A 7 8.85 8.89 6.73
N GLU A 8 7.95 9.87 6.81
CA GLU A 8 6.75 9.77 7.65
C GLU A 8 5.86 8.61 7.20
N THR A 9 5.72 8.44 5.88
CA THR A 9 4.89 7.38 5.33
C THR A 9 5.48 6.01 5.65
N ILE A 10 6.79 5.86 5.49
CA ILE A 10 7.47 4.59 5.81
C ILE A 10 7.39 4.28 7.30
N GLU A 11 7.55 5.27 8.16
CA GLU A 11 7.38 5.09 9.60
C GLU A 11 5.96 4.64 9.95
N MET A 12 4.96 5.21 9.30
CA MET A 12 3.57 4.82 9.49
C MET A 12 3.34 3.36 9.12
N VAL A 13 3.90 2.93 7.99
CA VAL A 13 3.81 1.53 7.55
C VAL A 13 4.55 0.60 8.50
N ASP A 14 5.75 0.97 8.93
CA ASP A 14 6.52 0.17 9.88
C ASP A 14 5.77 -0.01 11.20
N LYS A 15 5.15 1.06 11.67
CA LYS A 15 4.35 1.00 12.89
C LYS A 15 3.16 0.07 12.74
N PHE A 16 2.45 0.16 11.61
CA PHE A 16 1.33 -0.74 11.32
C PHE A 16 1.80 -2.18 11.33
N LEU A 17 2.88 -2.50 10.62
CA LEU A 17 3.41 -3.85 10.54
C LEU A 17 3.89 -4.39 11.88
N SER A 18 4.31 -3.51 12.79
CA SER A 18 4.72 -3.92 14.13
C SER A 18 3.54 -4.25 15.03
N LEU A 19 2.34 -3.74 14.71
CA LEU A 19 1.14 -3.92 15.53
C LEU A 19 0.28 -5.12 15.09
N VAL A 20 0.55 -5.68 13.92
CA VAL A 20 -0.22 -6.80 13.38
C VAL A 20 0.69 -8.00 13.16
N THR A 21 0.09 -9.19 13.25
CA THR A 21 0.81 -10.42 12.94
C THR A 21 0.52 -10.79 11.50
N ILE A 22 1.55 -10.73 10.65
CA ILE A 22 1.43 -11.05 9.24
C ILE A 22 2.41 -12.14 8.89
N ASP A 23 1.90 -13.21 8.27
CA ASP A 23 2.73 -14.26 7.71
C ASP A 23 3.09 -13.88 6.28
N LEU A 24 4.32 -13.42 6.05
CA LEU A 24 4.77 -13.00 4.73
C LEU A 24 4.88 -14.15 3.74
N ALA A 25 4.83 -15.39 4.21
CA ALA A 25 4.78 -16.56 3.33
C ALA A 25 3.35 -16.88 2.87
N ASP A 26 2.34 -16.27 3.49
CA ASP A 26 0.94 -16.47 3.14
C ASP A 26 0.50 -15.36 2.18
N ASP A 27 0.13 -15.74 0.96
CA ASP A 27 -0.27 -14.77 -0.06
C ASP A 27 -1.48 -13.94 0.35
N LEU A 28 -2.45 -14.54 1.02
CA LEU A 28 -3.64 -13.83 1.47
C LEU A 28 -3.29 -12.79 2.52
N ASP A 29 -2.45 -13.14 3.50
CA ASP A 29 -2.01 -12.20 4.53
C ASP A 29 -1.29 -11.02 3.90
N ARG A 30 -0.40 -11.26 2.92
CA ARG A 30 0.30 -10.19 2.24
C ARG A 30 -0.65 -9.29 1.45
N GLN A 31 -1.63 -9.87 0.76
CA GLN A 31 -2.61 -9.11 0.00
C GLN A 31 -3.46 -8.23 0.91
N LEU A 32 -3.88 -8.75 2.04
CA LEU A 32 -4.64 -7.97 3.02
C LEU A 32 -3.81 -6.83 3.58
N ALA A 33 -2.55 -7.10 3.92
CA ALA A 33 -1.64 -6.06 4.39
C ALA A 33 -1.43 -4.98 3.34
N ALA A 34 -1.26 -5.38 2.07
CA ALA A 34 -1.10 -4.44 0.97
C ALA A 34 -2.34 -3.55 0.81
N ALA A 35 -3.53 -4.12 0.92
CA ALA A 35 -4.78 -3.36 0.81
C ALA A 35 -4.90 -2.33 1.95
N TYR A 36 -4.60 -2.73 3.18
CA TYR A 36 -4.62 -1.80 4.32
C TYR A 36 -3.61 -0.69 4.15
N ILE A 37 -2.39 -1.03 3.73
CA ILE A 37 -1.33 -0.04 3.52
C ILE A 37 -1.74 0.95 2.42
N PHE A 38 -2.34 0.46 1.33
CA PHE A 38 -2.80 1.33 0.26
C PHE A 38 -3.89 2.30 0.77
N GLY A 39 -4.81 1.83 1.60
CA GLY A 39 -5.81 2.69 2.23
C GLY A 39 -5.17 3.79 3.09
N MET A 40 -4.15 3.43 3.87
CA MET A 40 -3.39 4.40 4.67
C MET A 40 -2.68 5.43 3.80
N LEU A 41 -2.08 4.99 2.68
CA LEU A 41 -1.41 5.88 1.75
C LEU A 41 -2.38 6.85 1.10
N ASN A 42 -3.57 6.39 0.74
CA ASN A 42 -4.60 7.26 0.18
C ASN A 42 -5.05 8.32 1.18
N GLY A 43 -5.22 7.96 2.44
CA GLY A 43 -5.56 8.91 3.48
C GLY A 43 -4.49 9.98 3.65
N LYS A 44 -3.22 9.55 3.68
CA LYS A 44 -2.10 10.48 3.78
C LYS A 44 -1.98 11.35 2.53
N ALA A 45 -2.26 10.79 1.36
CA ALA A 45 -2.23 11.54 0.11
C ALA A 45 -3.23 12.69 0.10
N GLN A 46 -4.43 12.46 0.62
CA GLN A 46 -5.43 13.50 0.73
C GLN A 46 -5.01 14.59 1.71
N LYS A 47 -4.43 14.20 2.83
CA LYS A 47 -3.98 15.14 3.84
C LYS A 47 -2.82 16.00 3.39
N ASP A 48 -1.83 15.37 2.73
CA ASP A 48 -0.56 16.02 2.36
C ASP A 48 -0.50 16.41 0.89
N SER A 49 -1.59 16.27 0.14
CA SER A 49 -1.67 16.60 -1.29
C SER A 49 -0.60 15.90 -2.11
N ILE A 50 -0.44 14.59 -1.89
CA ILE A 50 0.53 13.78 -2.61
C ILE A 50 -0.06 13.34 -3.95
N ASP A 51 0.71 13.49 -5.04
CA ASP A 51 0.26 13.10 -6.37
C ASP A 51 0.06 11.58 -6.49
N PRO A 52 -0.94 11.12 -7.27
CA PRO A 52 -1.19 9.69 -7.46
C PRO A 52 0.04 8.91 -7.94
N GLU A 53 0.86 9.52 -8.81
CA GLU A 53 2.08 8.88 -9.31
C GLU A 53 3.05 8.58 -8.18
N ASN A 54 3.15 9.47 -7.21
CA ASN A 54 4.01 9.30 -6.05
C ASN A 54 3.47 8.23 -5.11
N ILE A 55 2.16 8.14 -4.97
CA ILE A 55 1.52 7.08 -4.18
C ILE A 55 1.80 5.72 -4.81
N GLN A 56 1.69 5.61 -6.14
CA GLN A 56 2.01 4.38 -6.84
C GLN A 56 3.46 3.97 -6.60
N ALA A 57 4.39 4.91 -6.74
CA ALA A 57 5.81 4.63 -6.52
C ALA A 57 6.08 4.18 -5.08
N LEU A 58 5.46 4.82 -4.09
CA LEU A 58 5.59 4.44 -2.69
C LEU A 58 5.03 3.05 -2.44
N MET A 59 3.87 2.73 -3.01
CA MET A 59 3.25 1.42 -2.83
C MET A 59 4.13 0.30 -3.38
N ILE A 60 4.71 0.51 -4.57
CA ILE A 60 5.63 -0.46 -5.17
C ILE A 60 6.84 -0.66 -4.25
N ARG A 61 7.43 0.43 -3.78
CA ARG A 61 8.59 0.37 -2.89
C ARG A 61 8.27 -0.38 -1.60
N ILE A 62 7.13 -0.08 -1.00
CA ILE A 62 6.69 -0.74 0.23
C ILE A 62 6.45 -2.23 -0.02
N GLY A 63 5.86 -2.57 -1.15
CA GLY A 63 5.65 -3.97 -1.53
C GLY A 63 6.95 -4.74 -1.61
N ILE A 64 7.99 -4.14 -2.18
CA ILE A 64 9.31 -4.78 -2.29
C ILE A 64 10.00 -4.84 -0.94
N GLU A 65 10.11 -3.71 -0.25
CA GLU A 65 10.94 -3.59 0.95
C GLU A 65 10.29 -4.14 2.21
N LYS A 66 8.98 -4.00 2.35
CA LYS A 66 8.28 -4.36 3.58
C LYS A 66 7.46 -5.63 3.47
N LEU A 67 6.92 -5.93 2.30
CA LEU A 67 6.10 -7.12 2.09
C LEU A 67 6.86 -8.22 1.34
N GLN A 68 8.09 -7.97 0.95
CA GLN A 68 8.98 -8.96 0.32
C GLN A 68 8.47 -9.50 -1.01
N TYR A 69 7.72 -8.69 -1.76
CA TYR A 69 7.33 -9.05 -3.11
C TYR A 69 8.53 -8.89 -4.06
N ALA A 70 8.61 -9.75 -5.07
CA ALA A 70 9.50 -9.50 -6.19
C ALA A 70 9.07 -8.21 -6.91
N PRO A 71 9.99 -7.45 -7.54
CA PRO A 71 9.64 -6.16 -8.15
C PRO A 71 8.49 -6.24 -9.14
N GLU A 72 8.44 -7.26 -10.01
CA GLU A 72 7.37 -7.44 -10.98
C GLU A 72 6.03 -7.67 -10.30
N VAL A 73 6.05 -8.48 -9.24
CA VAL A 73 4.84 -8.80 -8.48
C VAL A 73 4.35 -7.57 -7.71
N ALA A 74 5.27 -6.80 -7.14
CA ALA A 74 4.91 -5.57 -6.44
C ALA A 74 4.24 -4.57 -7.38
N PHE A 75 4.76 -4.45 -8.61
CA PHE A 75 4.16 -3.59 -9.64
C PHE A 75 2.75 -4.06 -10.00
N GLU A 76 2.59 -5.35 -10.31
CA GLU A 76 1.29 -5.90 -10.68
C GLU A 76 0.26 -5.78 -9.57
N MET A 77 0.66 -6.06 -8.34
CA MET A 77 -0.21 -5.95 -7.17
C MET A 77 -0.65 -4.50 -6.98
N THR A 78 0.26 -3.56 -7.13
CA THR A 78 -0.05 -2.13 -6.99
C THR A 78 -1.04 -1.69 -8.07
N GLN A 79 -0.85 -2.11 -9.31
CA GLN A 79 -1.78 -1.81 -10.40
C GLN A 79 -3.16 -2.41 -10.13
N PHE A 80 -3.21 -3.62 -9.64
CA PHE A 80 -4.47 -4.28 -9.30
C PHE A 80 -5.24 -3.49 -8.25
N VAL A 81 -4.57 -3.08 -7.18
CA VAL A 81 -5.21 -2.35 -6.09
C VAL A 81 -5.69 -0.97 -6.56
N ILE A 82 -4.87 -0.27 -7.34
CA ILE A 82 -5.24 1.04 -7.88
C ILE A 82 -6.46 0.92 -8.78
N ASN A 83 -6.46 -0.04 -9.71
CA ASN A 83 -7.57 -0.22 -10.64
C ASN A 83 -8.86 -0.60 -9.92
N ALA A 84 -8.78 -1.45 -8.92
CA ALA A 84 -9.94 -1.85 -8.15
C ALA A 84 -10.54 -0.69 -7.36
N THR A 85 -9.69 0.19 -6.83
CA THR A 85 -10.12 1.37 -6.07
C THR A 85 -10.72 2.43 -6.98
N ASP A 86 -10.13 2.67 -8.14
CA ASP A 86 -10.59 3.68 -9.10
C ASP A 86 -11.98 3.38 -9.65
N LYS A 87 -12.37 2.11 -9.69
CA LYS A 87 -13.67 1.74 -10.25
C LYS A 87 -14.84 1.93 -9.30
N GLU A 88 -14.63 2.47 -8.14
CA GLU A 88 -15.65 2.82 -7.14
C GLU A 88 -16.63 1.72 -6.74
N PHE A 89 -16.68 0.63 -7.44
CA PHE A 89 -17.64 -0.42 -7.28
C PHE A 89 -17.05 -1.78 -7.13
N HIS A 90 -15.95 -1.96 -6.47
CA HIS A 90 -15.54 -3.31 -6.19
C HIS A 90 -15.86 -3.60 -4.72
N PRO A 91 -17.07 -4.12 -4.40
CA PRO A 91 -17.50 -4.28 -3.02
C PRO A 91 -16.50 -5.07 -2.17
N THR A 92 -15.86 -6.07 -2.78
CA THR A 92 -14.87 -6.89 -2.09
C THR A 92 -13.66 -6.06 -1.66
N VAL A 93 -13.16 -5.22 -2.58
CA VAL A 93 -12.01 -4.37 -2.28
C VAL A 93 -12.37 -3.31 -1.25
N HIS A 94 -13.54 -2.69 -1.39
CA HIS A 94 -14.02 -1.69 -0.43
C HIS A 94 -14.26 -2.29 0.95
N ALA A 95 -14.68 -3.54 1.01
CA ALA A 95 -14.85 -4.22 2.29
C ALA A 95 -13.51 -4.50 2.98
N ILE A 96 -12.44 -4.65 2.21
CA ILE A 96 -11.10 -4.90 2.74
C ILE A 96 -10.42 -3.58 3.13
N ILE A 97 -10.55 -2.59 2.28
CA ILE A 97 -9.94 -1.29 2.47
C ILE A 97 -10.80 -0.39 3.34
#